data_d546efcfbb21bdc571fd700f3aa6b06d
#
_entry.id   d546efcfbb21bdc571fd700f3aa6b06d
#
_cell.length_a   1.000
_cell.length_b   1.000
_cell.length_c   1.000
_cell.angle_alpha   90.00
_cell.angle_beta   90.00
_cell.angle_gamma   90.00
#
_symmetry.space_group_name_H-M   'P 1'
#
loop_
_entity.id
_entity.type
_entity.pdbx_description
1 polymer ?
#
loop_
_entity_poly.entity_id
_entity_poly.type
_entity_poly.pdbx_seq_one_letter_code
_entity_poly.pdbx_strand_id
1 'polypeptide(L)'
;IHKKSLAPFGGEAICFMSDELVAREAKARGVTRAFVSMERAAALDRPLLFAIGNAPTALVRLYELIGEGILHPELVIGVPVGFVNVVEAKELFLHSDIPHIVAHGRKGGSNVAAAICNAMLYLAEGRSL
;
A
#
# COMPACT_ATOMS: atom_id res chain seq x y z
N ILE A 1 6.82 2.59 10.35
CA ILE A 1 5.91 3.72 10.57
C ILE A 1 5.94 4.13 12.03
N HIS A 2 5.99 5.44 12.25
CA HIS A 2 6.04 6.00 13.61
C HIS A 2 4.64 6.05 14.23
N LYS A 3 4.29 5.01 14.97
CA LYS A 3 2.92 4.80 15.49
C LYS A 3 2.44 5.91 16.43
N LYS A 4 3.35 6.53 17.18
CA LYS A 4 2.99 7.65 18.06
C LYS A 4 2.44 8.85 17.32
N SER A 5 2.88 9.05 16.08
CA SER A 5 2.41 10.15 15.24
C SER A 5 1.03 9.91 14.65
N LEU A 6 0.55 8.68 14.68
CA LEU A 6 -0.80 8.32 14.22
C LEU A 6 -1.87 8.64 15.27
N ALA A 7 -1.53 8.55 16.56
CA ALA A 7 -2.48 8.68 17.64
C ALA A 7 -3.29 9.99 17.61
N PRO A 8 -2.68 11.18 17.37
CA PRO A 8 -3.44 12.43 17.30
C PRO A 8 -4.49 12.47 16.18
N PHE A 9 -4.33 11.64 15.15
CA PHE A 9 -5.25 11.59 14.00
C PHE A 9 -6.26 10.44 14.11
N GLY A 10 -6.23 9.67 15.20
CA GLY A 10 -7.07 8.49 15.34
C GLY A 10 -6.70 7.38 14.35
N GLY A 11 -5.49 7.42 13.82
CA GLY A 11 -5.04 6.49 12.80
C GLY A 11 -4.51 5.17 13.36
N GLU A 12 -4.51 4.15 12.52
CA GLU A 12 -4.02 2.82 12.83
C GLU A 12 -3.22 2.28 11.65
N ALA A 13 -2.07 1.68 11.93
CA ALA A 13 -1.29 0.98 10.92
C ALA A 13 -1.65 -0.51 10.95
N ILE A 14 -2.09 -1.03 9.80
CA ILE A 14 -2.56 -2.41 9.66
C ILE A 14 -1.71 -3.13 8.61
N CYS A 15 -1.28 -4.35 8.92
CA CYS A 15 -0.58 -5.22 7.98
C CYS A 15 -1.12 -6.63 8.11
N PHE A 16 -1.53 -7.23 7.00
CA PHE A 16 -2.10 -8.57 6.97
C PHE A 16 -1.09 -9.66 6.61
N MET A 17 0.17 -9.32 6.39
CA MET A 17 1.15 -10.25 5.83
C MET A 17 1.49 -11.43 6.77
N SER A 18 1.33 -11.25 8.08
CA SER A 18 1.54 -12.31 9.07
C SER A 18 0.24 -12.98 9.56
N ASP A 19 -0.90 -12.62 8.97
CA ASP A 19 -2.18 -13.20 9.32
C ASP A 19 -2.27 -14.63 8.74
N GLU A 20 -2.55 -15.61 9.60
CA GLU A 20 -2.63 -17.03 9.19
C GLU A 20 -3.78 -17.30 8.24
N LEU A 21 -4.91 -16.63 8.40
CA LEU A 21 -6.06 -16.80 7.50
C LEU A 21 -5.72 -16.29 6.11
N VAL A 22 -5.01 -15.18 6.02
CA VAL A 22 -4.52 -14.65 4.74
C VAL A 22 -3.56 -15.63 4.09
N ALA A 23 -2.63 -16.20 4.86
CA ALA A 23 -1.67 -17.19 4.34
C ALA A 23 -2.38 -18.43 3.81
N ARG A 24 -3.38 -18.94 4.52
CA ARG A 24 -4.15 -20.10 4.11
C ARG A 24 -4.97 -19.85 2.85
N GLU A 25 -5.63 -18.71 2.78
CA GLU A 25 -6.41 -18.32 1.61
C GLU A 25 -5.52 -18.14 0.38
N ALA A 26 -4.38 -17.49 0.54
CA ALA A 26 -3.42 -17.29 -0.54
C ALA A 26 -2.95 -18.63 -1.11
N LYS A 27 -2.61 -19.57 -0.24
CA LYS A 27 -2.18 -20.92 -0.65
C LYS A 27 -3.29 -21.68 -1.37
N ALA A 28 -4.51 -21.63 -0.83
CA ALA A 28 -5.65 -22.32 -1.41
C ALA A 28 -6.03 -21.78 -2.79
N ARG A 29 -5.89 -20.47 -3.00
CA ARG A 29 -6.24 -19.80 -4.26
C ARG A 29 -5.08 -19.74 -5.26
N GLY A 30 -3.87 -20.11 -4.86
CA GLY A 30 -2.68 -19.99 -5.71
C GLY A 30 -2.27 -18.55 -6.00
N VAL A 31 -2.51 -17.64 -5.06
CA VAL A 31 -2.12 -16.22 -5.16
C VAL A 31 -1.19 -15.84 -4.02
N THR A 32 -0.63 -14.62 -4.07
CA THR A 32 0.27 -14.17 -3.01
C THR A 32 -0.50 -13.69 -1.78
N ARG A 33 0.17 -13.64 -0.63
CA ARG A 33 -0.41 -13.03 0.59
C ARG A 33 -0.69 -11.56 0.37
N ALA A 34 0.16 -10.88 -0.38
CA ALA A 34 -0.03 -9.46 -0.70
C ALA A 34 -1.32 -9.24 -1.49
N PHE A 35 -1.63 -10.13 -2.43
CA PHE A 35 -2.87 -10.09 -3.19
C PHE A 35 -4.10 -10.20 -2.28
N VAL A 36 -4.12 -11.19 -1.39
CA VAL A 36 -5.22 -11.41 -0.43
C VAL A 36 -5.30 -10.24 0.56
N SER A 37 -4.15 -9.71 0.99
CA SER A 37 -4.12 -8.56 1.92
C SER A 37 -4.84 -7.34 1.36
N MET A 38 -4.70 -7.08 0.06
CA MET A 38 -5.40 -5.96 -0.57
C MET A 38 -6.91 -6.17 -0.57
N GLU A 39 -7.36 -7.39 -0.80
CA GLU A 39 -8.79 -7.73 -0.73
C GLU A 39 -9.33 -7.58 0.70
N ARG A 40 -8.57 -7.98 1.70
CA ARG A 40 -8.94 -7.79 3.11
C ARG A 40 -9.03 -6.32 3.49
N ALA A 41 -8.09 -5.52 3.00
CA ALA A 41 -8.11 -4.06 3.22
C ALA A 41 -9.34 -3.43 2.59
N ALA A 42 -9.74 -3.88 1.40
CA ALA A 42 -10.93 -3.37 0.72
C ALA A 42 -12.22 -3.63 1.50
N ALA A 43 -12.23 -4.63 2.38
CA ALA A 43 -13.38 -4.93 3.22
C ALA A 43 -13.48 -4.00 4.45
N LEU A 44 -12.46 -3.21 4.73
CA LEU A 44 -12.49 -2.23 5.83
C LEU A 44 -13.30 -1.01 5.37
N ASP A 45 -14.35 -0.69 6.10
CA ASP A 45 -15.25 0.42 5.76
C ASP A 45 -14.81 1.71 6.45
N ARG A 46 -13.68 2.26 6.00
CA ARG A 46 -13.12 3.52 6.52
C ARG A 46 -12.10 4.10 5.54
N PRO A 47 -11.74 5.39 5.67
CA PRO A 47 -10.71 5.99 4.82
C PRO A 47 -9.40 5.25 4.96
N LEU A 48 -8.78 4.90 3.83
CA LEU A 48 -7.56 4.11 3.77
C LEU A 48 -6.48 4.82 2.97
N LEU A 49 -5.25 4.68 3.44
CA LEU A 49 -4.04 5.05 2.74
C LEU A 49 -3.20 3.77 2.63
N PHE A 50 -2.72 3.48 1.44
CA PHE A 50 -1.93 2.28 1.19
C PHE A 50 -0.45 2.61 1.01
N ALA A 51 0.41 1.82 1.64
CA ALA A 51 1.85 1.94 1.47
C ALA A 51 2.40 0.57 1.07
N ILE A 52 2.92 0.45 -0.14
CA ILE A 52 3.40 -0.80 -0.71
C ILE A 52 4.87 -0.65 -1.06
N GLY A 53 5.72 -1.34 -0.28
CA GLY A 53 7.17 -1.25 -0.42
C GLY A 53 7.85 -2.54 -0.86
N ASN A 54 7.11 -3.64 -0.98
CA ASN A 54 7.76 -4.93 -1.19
C ASN A 54 7.11 -5.83 -2.24
N ALA A 55 5.83 -5.68 -2.53
CA ALA A 55 5.11 -6.63 -3.38
C ALA A 55 4.44 -5.93 -4.56
N PRO A 56 5.00 -6.04 -5.78
CA PRO A 56 4.36 -5.50 -6.98
C PRO A 56 2.95 -6.06 -7.22
N THR A 57 2.71 -7.32 -6.85
CA THR A 57 1.39 -7.94 -7.00
C THR A 57 0.31 -7.24 -6.17
N ALA A 58 0.68 -6.65 -5.05
CA ALA A 58 -0.25 -5.86 -4.24
C ALA A 58 -0.71 -4.60 -4.99
N LEU A 59 0.20 -3.92 -5.69
CA LEU A 59 -0.17 -2.75 -6.51
C LEU A 59 -1.13 -3.13 -7.62
N VAL A 60 -0.88 -4.24 -8.30
CA VAL A 60 -1.75 -4.71 -9.38
C VAL A 60 -3.16 -5.01 -8.86
N ARG A 61 -3.25 -5.76 -7.76
CA ARG A 61 -4.55 -6.09 -7.18
C ARG A 61 -5.27 -4.86 -6.66
N LEU A 62 -4.54 -3.94 -6.06
CA LEU A 62 -5.09 -2.67 -5.59
C LEU A 62 -5.69 -1.88 -6.76
N TYR A 63 -4.99 -1.79 -7.87
CA TYR A 63 -5.46 -1.13 -9.07
C TYR A 63 -6.75 -1.78 -9.60
N GLU A 64 -6.81 -3.10 -9.62
CA GLU A 64 -8.00 -3.84 -10.05
C GLU A 64 -9.22 -3.54 -9.16
N LEU A 65 -9.02 -3.56 -7.82
CA LEU A 65 -10.10 -3.26 -6.86
C LEU A 65 -10.63 -1.85 -7.01
N ILE A 66 -9.76 -0.89 -7.28
CA ILE A 66 -10.16 0.50 -7.52
C ILE A 66 -10.95 0.59 -8.84
N GLY A 67 -10.48 -0.09 -9.89
CA GLY A 67 -11.14 -0.11 -11.18
C GLY A 67 -12.54 -0.76 -11.13
N GLU A 68 -12.72 -1.73 -10.25
CA GLU A 68 -14.01 -2.40 -10.04
C GLU A 68 -14.98 -1.59 -9.15
N GLY A 69 -14.55 -0.46 -8.62
CA GLY A 69 -15.36 0.38 -7.74
C GLY A 69 -15.51 -0.16 -6.32
N ILE A 70 -14.71 -1.16 -5.94
CA ILE A 70 -14.75 -1.79 -4.61
C ILE A 70 -13.99 -0.96 -3.59
N LEU A 71 -12.96 -0.23 -4.04
CA LEU A 71 -12.04 0.48 -3.16
C LEU A 71 -11.77 1.89 -3.69
N HIS A 72 -11.77 2.87 -2.78
CA HIS A 72 -11.49 4.28 -3.09
C HIS A 72 -10.48 4.82 -2.08
N PRO A 73 -9.17 4.55 -2.25
CA PRO A 73 -8.17 5.01 -1.29
C PRO A 73 -7.95 6.51 -1.35
N GLU A 74 -7.57 7.10 -0.21
CA GLU A 74 -7.20 8.51 -0.13
C GLU A 74 -5.86 8.78 -0.81
N LEU A 75 -4.93 7.81 -0.73
CA LEU A 75 -3.60 7.91 -1.33
C LEU A 75 -2.98 6.52 -1.46
N VAL A 76 -2.23 6.29 -2.51
CA VAL A 76 -1.43 5.08 -2.70
C VAL A 76 0.05 5.46 -2.77
N ILE A 77 0.84 4.97 -1.82
CA ILE A 77 2.30 5.07 -1.85
C ILE A 77 2.80 3.77 -2.45
N GLY A 78 3.16 3.79 -3.73
CA GLY A 78 3.56 2.62 -4.48
C GLY A 78 5.05 2.66 -4.80
N VAL A 79 5.85 2.11 -3.89
CA VAL A 79 7.31 2.07 -4.02
C VAL A 79 7.86 0.64 -3.85
N PRO A 80 7.21 -0.39 -4.43
CA PRO A 80 7.75 -1.74 -4.34
C PRO A 80 9.08 -1.85 -5.06
N VAL A 81 9.91 -2.76 -4.60
CA VAL A 81 11.21 -3.08 -5.20
C VAL A 81 11.17 -4.53 -5.68
N GLY A 82 11.88 -4.83 -6.77
CA GLY A 82 11.95 -6.19 -7.32
C GLY A 82 12.28 -6.18 -8.79
N PHE A 83 12.30 -7.36 -9.38
CA PHE A 83 12.68 -7.53 -10.79
C PHE A 83 11.49 -7.83 -11.70
N VAL A 84 10.50 -8.58 -11.20
CA VAL A 84 9.36 -9.03 -12.00
C VAL A 84 8.18 -8.10 -11.80
N ASN A 85 7.72 -7.51 -12.90
CA ASN A 85 6.51 -6.68 -12.96
C ASN A 85 6.51 -5.42 -12.07
N VAL A 86 7.65 -5.03 -11.52
CA VAL A 86 7.70 -3.88 -10.61
C VAL A 86 7.46 -2.56 -11.36
N VAL A 87 8.05 -2.41 -12.54
CA VAL A 87 7.90 -1.18 -13.35
C VAL A 87 6.48 -1.10 -13.89
N GLU A 88 5.98 -2.19 -14.44
CA GLU A 88 4.63 -2.27 -15.00
C GLU A 88 3.55 -1.98 -13.95
N ALA A 89 3.71 -2.54 -12.75
CA ALA A 89 2.77 -2.29 -11.65
C ALA A 89 2.73 -0.81 -11.25
N LYS A 90 3.90 -0.18 -11.17
CA LYS A 90 3.99 1.26 -10.84
C LYS A 90 3.37 2.13 -11.93
N GLU A 91 3.56 1.77 -13.20
CA GLU A 91 3.05 2.55 -14.31
C GLU A 91 1.52 2.59 -14.36
N LEU A 92 0.84 1.57 -13.86
CA LEU A 92 -0.62 1.58 -13.74
C LEU A 92 -1.10 2.82 -12.96
N PHE A 93 -0.40 3.16 -11.88
CA PHE A 93 -0.76 4.31 -11.05
C PHE A 93 -0.26 5.62 -11.64
N LEU A 94 0.90 5.64 -12.29
CA LEU A 94 1.43 6.85 -12.92
C LEU A 94 0.49 7.42 -13.99
N HIS A 95 -0.25 6.56 -14.67
CA HIS A 95 -1.19 6.95 -15.72
C HIS A 95 -2.65 7.02 -15.24
N SER A 96 -2.86 6.98 -13.93
CA SER A 96 -4.19 7.01 -13.32
C SER A 96 -4.49 8.37 -12.68
N ASP A 97 -5.78 8.61 -12.39
CA ASP A 97 -6.22 9.78 -11.62
C ASP A 97 -6.22 9.52 -10.11
N ILE A 98 -5.78 8.34 -9.69
CA ILE A 98 -5.71 7.97 -8.28
C ILE A 98 -4.60 8.78 -7.61
N PRO A 99 -4.85 9.44 -6.46
CA PRO A 99 -3.76 10.11 -5.72
C PRO A 99 -2.66 9.12 -5.38
N HIS A 100 -1.43 9.40 -5.81
CA HIS A 100 -0.33 8.45 -5.63
C HIS A 100 1.03 9.12 -5.46
N ILE A 101 1.93 8.38 -4.80
CA ILE A 101 3.36 8.69 -4.73
C ILE A 101 4.07 7.42 -5.18
N VAL A 102 4.79 7.49 -6.29
CA VAL A 102 5.45 6.33 -6.91
C VAL A 102 6.89 6.69 -7.25
N ALA A 103 7.83 5.84 -6.83
CA ALA A 103 9.23 5.98 -7.25
C ALA A 103 9.41 5.34 -8.62
N HIS A 104 10.02 6.06 -9.56
CA HIS A 104 10.24 5.57 -10.91
C HIS A 104 11.14 4.33 -10.96
N GLY A 105 10.90 3.47 -11.94
CA GLY A 105 11.73 2.31 -12.22
C GLY A 105 11.66 1.26 -11.12
N ARG A 106 12.81 0.66 -10.80
CA ARG A 106 12.91 -0.44 -9.84
C ARG A 106 13.30 0.01 -8.43
N LYS A 107 13.44 1.31 -8.23
CA LYS A 107 13.81 1.87 -6.92
C LYS A 107 12.63 1.84 -5.97
N GLY A 108 12.92 1.69 -4.68
CA GLY A 108 11.91 1.68 -3.65
C GLY A 108 12.27 0.76 -2.49
N GLY A 109 11.28 0.13 -1.92
CA GLY A 109 11.40 -0.81 -0.83
C GLY A 109 10.64 -0.39 0.41
N SER A 110 10.53 -1.30 1.38
CA SER A 110 9.79 -1.06 2.61
C SER A 110 10.32 0.13 3.41
N ASN A 111 11.64 0.33 3.41
CA ASN A 111 12.24 1.48 4.09
C ASN A 111 11.83 2.81 3.44
N VAL A 112 11.74 2.85 2.11
CA VAL A 112 11.28 4.05 1.39
C VAL A 112 9.81 4.30 1.69
N ALA A 113 8.96 3.27 1.67
CA ALA A 113 7.55 3.40 1.99
C ALA A 113 7.37 3.93 3.42
N ALA A 114 8.07 3.39 4.38
CA ALA A 114 8.00 3.83 5.77
C ALA A 114 8.49 5.27 5.92
N ALA A 115 9.56 5.65 5.24
CA ALA A 115 10.10 7.01 5.28
C ALA A 115 9.08 8.02 4.74
N ILE A 116 8.41 7.71 3.64
CA ILE A 116 7.37 8.57 3.07
C ILE A 116 6.20 8.73 4.05
N CYS A 117 5.72 7.63 4.64
CA CYS A 117 4.65 7.67 5.63
C CYS A 117 5.02 8.54 6.83
N ASN A 118 6.23 8.36 7.37
CA ASN A 118 6.69 9.13 8.52
C ASN A 118 6.84 10.61 8.18
N ALA A 119 7.36 10.94 7.00
CA ALA A 119 7.48 12.33 6.55
C ALA A 119 6.11 13.00 6.47
N MET A 120 5.11 12.31 5.92
CA MET A 120 3.75 12.83 5.85
C MET A 120 3.15 13.07 7.23
N LEU A 121 3.36 12.14 8.16
CA LEU A 121 2.88 12.28 9.53
C LEU A 121 3.54 13.46 10.24
N TYR A 122 4.85 13.65 10.06
CA TYR A 122 5.57 14.78 10.65
C TYR A 122 5.09 16.11 10.11
N LEU A 123 4.86 16.19 8.80
CA LEU A 123 4.30 17.41 8.20
C LEU A 123 2.89 17.69 8.72
N ALA A 124 2.06 16.66 8.88
CA ALA A 124 0.71 16.81 9.42
C ALA A 124 0.72 17.27 10.89
N GLU A 125 1.75 16.90 11.65
CA GLU A 125 1.96 17.34 13.03
C GLU A 125 2.55 18.76 13.11
N GLY A 126 2.95 19.34 11.98
CA GLY A 126 3.61 20.64 11.94
C GLY A 126 5.11 20.58 12.25
N ARG A 127 5.73 19.40 12.20
CA ARG A 127 7.19 19.26 12.40
C ARG A 127 7.97 19.66 11.16
N SER A 128 9.16 20.17 11.38
CA SER A 128 10.17 20.31 10.32
C SER A 128 10.75 18.96 9.96
N LEU A 129 10.99 18.71 8.70
CA LEU A 129 11.63 17.51 8.22
C LEU A 129 13.16 17.59 8.24
#